data_e217eb32c238c5d14ec5d7d5f705b6da
#
_entry.id   e217eb32c238c5d14ec5d7d5f705b6da
#
_cell.length_a   1.000
_cell.length_b   1.000
_cell.length_c   1.000
_cell.angle_alpha   90.00
_cell.angle_beta   90.00
_cell.angle_gamma   90.00
#
_symmetry.space_group_name_H-M   'P 1'
#
loop_
_entity.id
_entity.type
_entity.pdbx_description
1 polymer ?
#
loop_
_entity_poly.entity_id
_entity_poly.type
_entity_poly.pdbx_seq_one_letter_code
_entity_poly.pdbx_strand_id
1 'polypeptide(L)'
;MTQYRRTRLEIDLGTIAHNVRCLRARTPDTAKLLAVVKADAYGHGAVEVSRTALKNGAEFLAVAIPEEGVKLRQAGISAPILVLGGVNEVGTEGDVQFDLTQTVYDVRTVLNLQRAAERLGKTACAHLKIDTGMGRIGVRTEAEAREVLDAVAASPRVALT
;
A
#
# COMPACT_ATOMS: atom_id res chain seq x y z
N MET A 1 -15.43 -9.40 31.53
CA MET A 1 -14.59 -10.54 31.08
C MET A 1 -13.51 -10.76 32.10
N THR A 2 -13.40 -11.95 32.67
CA THR A 2 -12.38 -12.31 33.67
C THR A 2 -11.05 -12.49 32.94
N GLN A 3 -10.07 -11.65 33.26
CA GLN A 3 -8.76 -11.66 32.61
C GLN A 3 -7.90 -12.76 33.26
N TYR A 4 -7.73 -13.90 32.57
CA TYR A 4 -6.94 -15.04 33.08
C TYR A 4 -5.42 -14.92 32.83
N ARG A 5 -4.98 -13.94 31.98
CA ARG A 5 -3.56 -13.72 31.66
C ARG A 5 -3.04 -12.45 32.32
N ARG A 6 -1.87 -12.55 32.96
CA ARG A 6 -1.19 -11.41 33.58
C ARG A 6 -0.49 -10.50 32.56
N THR A 7 -0.08 -11.05 31.39
CA THR A 7 0.58 -10.30 30.33
C THR A 7 -0.46 -9.77 29.36
N ARG A 8 -0.43 -8.45 29.09
CA ARG A 8 -1.27 -7.76 28.12
C ARG A 8 -0.43 -6.78 27.29
N LEU A 9 -0.85 -6.52 26.07
CA LEU A 9 -0.36 -5.43 25.24
C LEU A 9 -1.36 -4.28 25.33
N GLU A 10 -0.87 -3.10 25.66
CA GLU A 10 -1.66 -1.86 25.70
C GLU A 10 -1.24 -0.98 24.53
N ILE A 11 -2.19 -0.60 23.67
CA ILE A 11 -1.96 0.31 22.53
C ILE A 11 -2.66 1.63 22.81
N ASP A 12 -1.88 2.70 22.92
CA ASP A 12 -2.38 4.05 23.12
C ASP A 12 -2.55 4.76 21.77
N LEU A 13 -3.79 4.79 21.28
CA LEU A 13 -4.13 5.48 20.04
C LEU A 13 -3.96 7.02 20.15
N GLY A 14 -4.03 7.59 21.35
CA GLY A 14 -3.77 9.00 21.57
C GLY A 14 -2.31 9.37 21.30
N THR A 15 -1.38 8.53 21.76
CA THR A 15 0.05 8.66 21.45
C THR A 15 0.34 8.49 19.95
N ILE A 16 -0.30 7.51 19.29
CA ILE A 16 -0.19 7.35 17.84
C ILE A 16 -0.69 8.61 17.11
N ALA A 17 -1.85 9.13 17.49
CA ALA A 17 -2.41 10.35 16.92
C ALA A 17 -1.45 11.55 17.09
N HIS A 18 -0.86 11.71 18.27
CA HIS A 18 0.14 12.76 18.54
C HIS A 18 1.33 12.62 17.58
N ASN A 19 1.90 11.42 17.46
CA ASN A 19 3.06 11.17 16.60
C ASN A 19 2.76 11.49 15.13
N VAL A 20 1.58 11.10 14.63
CA VAL A 20 1.16 11.40 13.24
C VAL A 20 1.07 12.92 13.03
N ARG A 21 0.45 13.67 13.95
CA ARG A 21 0.38 15.14 13.88
C ARG A 21 1.78 15.79 13.89
N CYS A 22 2.69 15.28 14.71
CA CYS A 22 4.07 15.77 14.75
C CYS A 22 4.80 15.54 13.41
N LEU A 23 4.59 14.41 12.77
CA LEU A 23 5.14 14.12 11.44
C LEU A 23 4.48 15.00 10.37
N ARG A 24 3.15 15.12 10.38
CA ARG A 24 2.42 15.98 9.43
C ARG A 24 2.90 17.43 9.53
N ALA A 25 3.09 17.97 10.73
CA ALA A 25 3.57 19.34 10.95
C ALA A 25 4.99 19.59 10.41
N ARG A 26 5.79 18.53 10.19
CA ARG A 26 7.13 18.61 9.58
C ARG A 26 7.15 18.28 8.10
N THR A 27 6.03 17.82 7.55
CA THR A 27 5.89 17.46 6.13
C THR A 27 5.38 18.69 5.38
N PRO A 28 6.00 19.12 4.26
CA PRO A 28 5.50 20.22 3.45
C PRO A 28 4.07 19.95 2.96
N ASP A 29 3.29 21.01 2.76
CA ASP A 29 1.90 20.86 2.26
C ASP A 29 1.82 20.29 0.84
N THR A 30 2.93 20.36 0.09
CA THR A 30 3.06 19.76 -1.24
C THR A 30 3.31 18.25 -1.21
N ALA A 31 3.57 17.66 -0.02
CA ALA A 31 3.84 16.22 0.14
C ALA A 31 2.74 15.55 0.97
N LYS A 32 2.34 14.37 0.51
CA LYS A 32 1.39 13.50 1.24
C LYS A 32 2.10 12.66 2.28
N LEU A 33 1.46 12.47 3.43
CA LEU A 33 1.94 11.58 4.48
C LEU A 33 1.35 10.18 4.30
N LEU A 34 2.22 9.17 4.08
CA LEU A 34 1.84 7.79 3.96
C LEU A 34 2.17 7.04 5.27
N ALA A 35 1.17 6.41 5.88
CA ALA A 35 1.35 5.58 7.07
C ALA A 35 1.50 4.10 6.68
N VAL A 36 2.62 3.48 7.09
CA VAL A 36 2.89 2.06 6.85
C VAL A 36 2.26 1.23 7.98
N VAL A 37 1.24 0.42 7.64
CA VAL A 37 0.44 -0.35 8.60
C VAL A 37 0.49 -1.87 8.33
N LYS A 38 1.51 -2.34 7.63
CA LYS A 38 1.76 -3.76 7.37
C LYS A 38 1.97 -4.57 8.64
N ALA A 39 1.86 -5.89 8.57
CA ALA A 39 2.03 -6.82 9.69
C ALA A 39 1.15 -6.41 10.90
N ASP A 40 -0.14 -6.14 10.63
CA ASP A 40 -1.11 -5.66 11.61
C ASP A 40 -0.65 -4.38 12.35
N ALA A 41 -0.14 -3.40 11.58
CA ALA A 41 0.53 -2.20 12.08
C ALA A 41 1.66 -2.55 13.08
N TYR A 42 2.50 -3.50 12.70
CA TYR A 42 3.57 -4.05 13.54
C TYR A 42 3.05 -4.59 14.88
N GLY A 43 1.88 -5.22 14.88
CA GLY A 43 1.22 -5.78 16.04
C GLY A 43 0.36 -4.78 16.85
N HIS A 44 0.17 -3.55 16.36
CA HIS A 44 -0.61 -2.52 17.05
C HIS A 44 -2.10 -2.50 16.62
N GLY A 45 -2.52 -3.36 15.69
CA GLY A 45 -3.88 -3.39 15.16
C GLY A 45 -4.06 -2.46 13.95
N ALA A 46 -3.94 -3.02 12.73
CA ALA A 46 -3.90 -2.25 11.49
C ALA A 46 -5.12 -1.35 11.28
N VAL A 47 -6.32 -1.83 11.60
CA VAL A 47 -7.57 -1.07 11.38
C VAL A 47 -7.62 0.19 12.25
N GLU A 48 -7.39 0.04 13.56
CA GLU A 48 -7.48 1.17 14.51
C GLU A 48 -6.33 2.17 14.31
N VAL A 49 -5.11 1.67 14.03
CA VAL A 49 -3.96 2.52 13.71
C VAL A 49 -4.22 3.28 12.40
N SER A 50 -4.75 2.63 11.37
CA SER A 50 -5.08 3.27 10.09
C SER A 50 -6.12 4.37 10.26
N ARG A 51 -7.22 4.10 10.97
CA ARG A 51 -8.25 5.11 11.28
C ARG A 51 -7.67 6.29 12.03
N THR A 52 -6.82 6.00 13.01
CA THR A 52 -6.16 7.04 13.82
C THR A 52 -5.20 7.87 12.96
N ALA A 53 -4.38 7.24 12.14
CA ALA A 53 -3.44 7.95 11.26
C ALA A 53 -4.16 8.85 10.26
N LEU A 54 -5.19 8.32 9.57
CA LEU A 54 -5.99 9.09 8.60
C LEU A 54 -6.69 10.30 9.24
N LYS A 55 -7.25 10.15 10.43
CA LYS A 55 -7.88 11.27 11.16
C LYS A 55 -6.89 12.35 11.61
N ASN A 56 -5.60 12.06 11.64
CA ASN A 56 -4.58 12.96 12.18
C ASN A 56 -3.54 13.43 11.13
N GLY A 57 -3.85 13.25 9.82
CA GLY A 57 -3.09 13.88 8.75
C GLY A 57 -2.32 12.94 7.83
N ALA A 58 -2.43 11.62 8.00
CA ALA A 58 -2.04 10.70 6.94
C ALA A 58 -3.10 10.72 5.83
N GLU A 59 -2.65 10.66 4.59
CA GLU A 59 -3.52 10.70 3.40
C GLU A 59 -3.46 9.38 2.62
N PHE A 60 -2.46 8.56 2.91
CA PHE A 60 -2.16 7.30 2.25
C PHE A 60 -1.83 6.24 3.30
N LEU A 61 -2.11 4.99 2.98
CA LEU A 61 -1.67 3.83 3.77
C LEU A 61 -0.77 2.94 2.93
N ALA A 62 0.09 2.16 3.59
CA ALA A 62 0.83 1.11 2.90
C ALA A 62 0.83 -0.19 3.70
N VAL A 63 0.74 -1.29 2.97
CA VAL A 63 0.74 -2.67 3.46
C VAL A 63 1.82 -3.49 2.76
N ALA A 64 2.12 -4.69 3.25
CA ALA A 64 3.12 -5.55 2.61
C ALA A 64 2.54 -6.37 1.47
N ILE A 65 1.32 -6.89 1.63
CA ILE A 65 0.65 -7.83 0.73
C ILE A 65 -0.81 -7.42 0.51
N PRO A 66 -1.44 -7.84 -0.60
CA PRO A 66 -2.83 -7.50 -0.92
C PRO A 66 -3.83 -7.84 0.17
N GLU A 67 -3.68 -9.00 0.82
CA GLU A 67 -4.60 -9.48 1.85
C GLU A 67 -4.72 -8.52 3.05
N GLU A 68 -3.64 -7.84 3.39
CA GLU A 68 -3.67 -6.80 4.43
C GLU A 68 -4.50 -5.59 3.98
N GLY A 69 -4.34 -5.16 2.71
CA GLY A 69 -5.13 -4.10 2.10
C GLY A 69 -6.61 -4.44 2.02
N VAL A 70 -6.94 -5.68 1.63
CA VAL A 70 -8.32 -6.19 1.60
C VAL A 70 -8.97 -6.13 2.98
N LYS A 71 -8.27 -6.50 4.06
CA LYS A 71 -8.78 -6.37 5.44
C LYS A 71 -9.12 -4.92 5.79
N LEU A 72 -8.29 -3.96 5.37
CA LEU A 72 -8.55 -2.54 5.59
C LEU A 72 -9.78 -2.08 4.79
N ARG A 73 -9.95 -2.52 3.55
CA ARG A 73 -11.14 -2.24 2.74
C ARG A 73 -12.41 -2.81 3.36
N GLN A 74 -12.38 -4.06 3.83
CA GLN A 74 -13.50 -4.72 4.53
C GLN A 74 -13.86 -4.00 5.84
N ALA A 75 -12.89 -3.35 6.49
CA ALA A 75 -13.12 -2.50 7.66
C ALA A 75 -13.66 -1.09 7.30
N GLY A 76 -13.97 -0.82 6.02
CA GLY A 76 -14.54 0.45 5.56
C GLY A 76 -13.52 1.58 5.34
N ILE A 77 -12.22 1.28 5.24
CA ILE A 77 -11.20 2.28 4.93
C ILE A 77 -11.17 2.52 3.42
N SER A 78 -11.49 3.75 2.99
CA SER A 78 -11.53 4.18 1.59
C SER A 78 -10.27 4.91 1.11
N ALA A 79 -9.39 5.33 2.02
CA ALA A 79 -8.14 6.01 1.66
C ALA A 79 -7.28 5.17 0.71
N PRO A 80 -6.42 5.78 -0.14
CA PRO A 80 -5.50 5.04 -0.99
C PRO A 80 -4.59 4.11 -0.19
N ILE A 81 -4.36 2.89 -0.69
CA ILE A 81 -3.53 1.86 -0.04
C ILE A 81 -2.51 1.35 -1.04
N LEU A 82 -1.23 1.50 -0.73
CA LEU A 82 -0.12 0.99 -1.52
C LEU A 82 0.30 -0.40 -1.01
N VAL A 83 0.37 -1.39 -1.90
CA VAL A 83 0.98 -2.68 -1.65
C VAL A 83 2.47 -2.58 -1.96
N LEU A 84 3.31 -2.68 -0.93
CA LEU A 84 4.77 -2.49 -1.03
C LEU A 84 5.50 -3.71 -1.58
N GLY A 85 4.92 -4.90 -1.44
CA GLY A 85 5.52 -6.15 -1.86
C GLY A 85 5.26 -6.49 -3.33
N GLY A 86 6.02 -7.46 -3.85
CA GLY A 86 5.71 -8.10 -5.12
C GLY A 86 4.51 -9.05 -4.97
N VAL A 87 3.78 -9.24 -6.06
CA VAL A 87 2.59 -10.09 -6.11
C VAL A 87 2.67 -11.08 -7.27
N ASN A 88 1.94 -12.18 -7.14
CA ASN A 88 1.68 -13.11 -8.22
C ASN A 88 0.37 -12.74 -8.95
N GLU A 89 -0.03 -13.55 -9.94
CA GLU A 89 -1.24 -13.29 -10.73
C GLU A 89 -2.52 -13.21 -9.87
N VAL A 90 -2.66 -14.06 -8.86
CA VAL A 90 -3.82 -14.07 -7.95
C VAL A 90 -3.85 -12.81 -7.11
N GLY A 91 -2.70 -12.35 -6.61
CA GLY A 91 -2.60 -11.11 -5.84
C GLY A 91 -2.98 -9.88 -6.66
N THR A 92 -2.58 -9.81 -7.95
CA THR A 92 -2.95 -8.68 -8.82
C THR A 92 -4.45 -8.56 -9.06
N GLU A 93 -5.18 -9.68 -9.07
CA GLU A 93 -6.66 -9.64 -9.18
C GLU A 93 -7.28 -9.03 -7.91
N GLY A 94 -6.78 -9.40 -6.74
CA GLY A 94 -7.18 -8.80 -5.47
C GLY A 94 -6.88 -7.29 -5.41
N ASP A 95 -5.70 -6.86 -5.89
CA ASP A 95 -5.35 -5.45 -5.94
C ASP A 95 -6.37 -4.64 -6.75
N VAL A 96 -6.72 -5.11 -7.94
CA VAL A 96 -7.67 -4.43 -8.82
C VAL A 96 -9.10 -4.51 -8.28
N GLN A 97 -9.52 -5.67 -7.75
CA GLN A 97 -10.85 -5.85 -7.20
C GLN A 97 -11.13 -4.88 -6.04
N PHE A 98 -10.16 -4.68 -5.16
CA PHE A 98 -10.27 -3.86 -3.96
C PHE A 98 -9.66 -2.46 -4.08
N ASP A 99 -9.38 -2.01 -5.31
CA ASP A 99 -8.82 -0.68 -5.60
C ASP A 99 -7.56 -0.37 -4.76
N LEU A 100 -6.63 -1.33 -4.73
CA LEU A 100 -5.31 -1.16 -4.13
C LEU A 100 -4.32 -0.67 -5.21
N THR A 101 -3.33 0.09 -4.79
CA THR A 101 -2.22 0.52 -5.67
C THR A 101 -1.09 -0.48 -5.54
N GLN A 102 -0.66 -1.11 -6.64
CA GLN A 102 0.38 -2.13 -6.62
C GLN A 102 1.76 -1.54 -6.95
N THR A 103 2.77 -1.91 -6.17
CA THR A 103 4.17 -1.65 -6.53
C THR A 103 4.58 -2.56 -7.69
N VAL A 104 5.08 -1.97 -8.78
CA VAL A 104 5.57 -2.69 -9.97
C VAL A 104 7.05 -2.42 -10.19
N TYR A 105 7.77 -3.43 -10.65
CA TYR A 105 9.20 -3.36 -10.99
C TYR A 105 9.59 -4.40 -12.04
N ASP A 106 8.62 -5.08 -12.64
CA ASP A 106 8.81 -6.03 -13.75
C ASP A 106 7.60 -5.99 -14.70
N VAL A 107 7.84 -6.33 -15.94
CA VAL A 107 6.84 -6.34 -17.03
C VAL A 107 5.71 -7.33 -16.74
N ARG A 108 6.01 -8.48 -16.15
CA ARG A 108 5.02 -9.52 -15.86
C ARG A 108 3.93 -9.02 -14.91
N THR A 109 4.30 -8.30 -13.86
CA THR A 109 3.33 -7.73 -12.91
C THR A 109 2.42 -6.71 -13.61
N VAL A 110 2.96 -5.85 -14.49
CA VAL A 110 2.16 -4.90 -15.29
C VAL A 110 1.14 -5.62 -16.17
N LEU A 111 1.57 -6.68 -16.87
CA LEU A 111 0.68 -7.47 -17.73
C LEU A 111 -0.39 -8.23 -16.94
N ASN A 112 -0.08 -8.68 -15.73
CA ASN A 112 -1.06 -9.32 -14.84
C ASN A 112 -2.10 -8.30 -14.37
N LEU A 113 -1.69 -7.08 -13.98
CA LEU A 113 -2.60 -5.99 -13.64
C LEU A 113 -3.50 -5.61 -14.82
N GLN A 114 -2.96 -5.50 -16.04
CA GLN A 114 -3.73 -5.23 -17.24
C GLN A 114 -4.84 -6.27 -17.44
N ARG A 115 -4.48 -7.58 -17.39
CA ARG A 115 -5.43 -8.67 -17.54
C ARG A 115 -6.51 -8.67 -16.45
N ALA A 116 -6.13 -8.45 -15.20
CA ALA A 116 -7.07 -8.36 -14.10
C ALA A 116 -8.02 -7.16 -14.27
N ALA A 117 -7.49 -6.00 -14.65
CA ALA A 117 -8.26 -4.78 -14.90
C ALA A 117 -9.27 -4.94 -16.04
N GLU A 118 -8.88 -5.63 -17.13
CA GLU A 118 -9.77 -5.97 -18.24
C GLU A 118 -10.93 -6.86 -17.78
N ARG A 119 -10.63 -7.97 -17.08
CA ARG A 119 -11.66 -8.90 -16.58
C ARG A 119 -12.66 -8.22 -15.65
N LEU A 120 -12.19 -7.29 -14.80
CA LEU A 120 -13.01 -6.60 -13.81
C LEU A 120 -13.64 -5.29 -14.32
N GLY A 121 -13.33 -4.85 -15.54
CA GLY A 121 -13.81 -3.59 -16.11
C GLY A 121 -13.30 -2.36 -15.37
N LYS A 122 -12.15 -2.45 -14.68
CA LYS A 122 -11.56 -1.41 -13.85
C LYS A 122 -10.27 -0.83 -14.47
N THR A 123 -9.65 0.09 -13.76
CA THR A 123 -8.28 0.56 -13.98
C THR A 123 -7.43 0.17 -12.77
N ALA A 124 -6.29 -0.46 -13.02
CA ALA A 124 -5.30 -0.78 -11.99
C ALA A 124 -4.40 0.41 -11.73
N CYS A 125 -4.20 0.79 -10.47
CA CYS A 125 -3.23 1.80 -10.07
C CYS A 125 -1.90 1.14 -9.71
N ALA A 126 -0.78 1.75 -10.14
CA ALA A 126 0.55 1.22 -9.89
C ALA A 126 1.56 2.31 -9.52
N HIS A 127 2.55 1.95 -8.69
CA HIS A 127 3.76 2.75 -8.45
C HIS A 127 4.98 1.99 -8.95
N LEU A 128 5.80 2.61 -9.80
CA LEU A 128 7.09 2.08 -10.21
C LEU A 128 8.07 2.15 -9.04
N LYS A 129 8.64 1.01 -8.67
CA LYS A 129 9.66 0.95 -7.62
C LYS A 129 11.07 0.99 -8.21
N ILE A 130 11.84 1.97 -7.75
CA ILE A 130 13.28 2.09 -8.05
C ILE A 130 14.08 1.65 -6.83
N ASP A 131 15.02 0.72 -7.02
CA ASP A 131 15.96 0.30 -5.97
C ASP A 131 17.19 1.21 -5.99
N THR A 132 17.25 2.11 -5.02
CA THR A 132 18.36 3.07 -4.86
C THR A 132 19.45 2.55 -3.92
N GLY A 133 19.48 1.26 -3.63
CA GLY A 133 20.54 0.64 -2.83
C GLY A 133 20.08 -0.32 -1.73
N MET A 134 18.77 -0.49 -1.50
CA MET A 134 18.29 -1.47 -0.52
C MET A 134 18.53 -2.93 -0.96
N GLY A 135 18.57 -3.19 -2.29
CA GLY A 135 18.95 -4.49 -2.85
C GLY A 135 17.91 -5.60 -2.65
N ARG A 136 16.62 -5.25 -2.49
CA ARG A 136 15.56 -6.25 -2.29
C ARG A 136 14.65 -6.42 -3.51
N ILE A 137 13.92 -5.39 -3.89
CA ILE A 137 13.03 -5.33 -5.05
C ILE A 137 13.07 -3.93 -5.66
N GLY A 138 12.82 -3.83 -6.95
CA GLY A 138 12.83 -2.57 -7.69
C GLY A 138 13.74 -2.64 -8.90
N VAL A 139 13.50 -1.79 -9.88
CA VAL A 139 14.38 -1.60 -11.02
C VAL A 139 15.67 -0.89 -10.56
N ARG A 140 16.81 -1.27 -11.12
CA ARG A 140 18.13 -0.77 -10.71
C ARG A 140 18.81 0.05 -11.79
N THR A 141 18.36 -0.12 -13.03
CA THR A 141 18.94 0.55 -14.20
C THR A 141 17.85 1.31 -14.95
N GLU A 142 18.28 2.30 -15.74
CA GLU A 142 17.37 3.03 -16.63
C GLU A 142 16.74 2.10 -17.67
N ALA A 143 17.48 1.11 -18.16
CA ALA A 143 16.96 0.13 -19.11
C ALA A 143 15.80 -0.68 -18.52
N GLU A 144 15.97 -1.23 -17.31
CA GLU A 144 14.90 -1.95 -16.61
C GLU A 144 13.67 -1.04 -16.35
N ALA A 145 13.91 0.23 -15.97
CA ALA A 145 12.82 1.17 -15.77
C ALA A 145 12.06 1.44 -17.07
N ARG A 146 12.77 1.60 -18.21
CA ARG A 146 12.16 1.80 -19.53
C ARG A 146 11.31 0.59 -19.94
N GLU A 147 11.79 -0.62 -19.77
CA GLU A 147 11.01 -1.82 -20.07
C GLU A 147 9.67 -1.86 -19.33
N VAL A 148 9.66 -1.53 -18.03
CA VAL A 148 8.44 -1.46 -17.24
C VAL A 148 7.52 -0.31 -17.68
N LEU A 149 8.08 0.86 -17.97
CA LEU A 149 7.33 2.01 -18.45
C LEU A 149 6.71 1.76 -19.83
N ASP A 150 7.42 1.11 -20.74
CA ASP A 150 6.92 0.74 -22.06
C ASP A 150 5.76 -0.27 -21.93
N ALA A 151 5.89 -1.23 -21.00
CA ALA A 151 4.80 -2.16 -20.70
C ALA A 151 3.57 -1.44 -20.12
N VAL A 152 3.74 -0.44 -19.26
CA VAL A 152 2.64 0.40 -18.75
C VAL A 152 2.01 1.19 -19.89
N ALA A 153 2.81 1.82 -20.75
CA ALA A 153 2.32 2.59 -21.91
C ALA A 153 1.50 1.71 -22.89
N ALA A 154 1.86 0.44 -23.02
CA ALA A 154 1.13 -0.55 -23.80
C ALA A 154 -0.10 -1.14 -23.08
N SER A 155 -0.34 -0.78 -21.82
CA SER A 155 -1.38 -1.33 -20.95
C SER A 155 -2.42 -0.28 -20.58
N PRO A 156 -3.47 -0.03 -21.42
CA PRO A 156 -4.40 1.09 -21.26
C PRO A 156 -5.26 1.03 -19.98
N ARG A 157 -5.26 -0.09 -19.28
CA ARG A 157 -5.96 -0.28 -18.01
C ARG A 157 -5.03 -0.20 -16.79
N VAL A 158 -3.76 0.17 -16.98
CA VAL A 158 -2.79 0.36 -15.88
C VAL A 158 -2.35 1.82 -15.86
N ALA A 159 -2.53 2.47 -14.71
CA ALA A 159 -2.14 3.87 -14.51
C ALA A 159 -1.04 3.97 -13.45
N LEU A 160 0.05 4.67 -13.76
CA LEU A 160 1.01 5.12 -12.74
C LEU A 160 0.44 6.36 -12.04
N THR A 161 0.43 6.34 -10.70
CA THR A 161 -0.17 7.39 -9.84
C THR A 161 0.82 7.97 -8.85
#